data_f92f805e313b6953154cd09ac4b4648a
#
_entry.id   f92f805e313b6953154cd09ac4b4648a
#
_cell.length_a   1.000
_cell.length_b   1.000
_cell.length_c   1.000
_cell.angle_alpha   90.00
_cell.angle_beta   90.00
_cell.angle_gamma   90.00
#
_symmetry.space_group_name_H-M   'P 1'
#
loop_
_entity.id
_entity.type
_entity.pdbx_description
1 polymer ?
#
loop_
_entity_poly.entity_id
_entity_poly.type
_entity_poly.pdbx_seq_one_letter_code
_entity_poly.pdbx_strand_id
1 'polypeptide(L)'
;EEIKNWLDTMYLAASQSKLTVGGTVKLVILDSTLSKPSSTLVELMQTTIDPTQNAGEGLGLAPIGHVVKVYGADEEVINLDFAVYCRRGLAWEDVCDAAAGAVKDYFRELTQSWADTDGPLIVRVAQVESHLLTVPGILDVGRTALNGRESNLTLTSDHIPVLGTISAHAAAIS
;
A
#
# COMPACT_ATOMS: atom_id res chain seq x y z
N GLU A 1 7.69 -35.46 -26.44
CA GLU A 1 7.47 -35.71 -24.97
C GLU A 1 8.57 -35.06 -24.11
N GLU A 2 9.85 -35.17 -24.45
CA GLU A 2 10.96 -34.58 -23.68
C GLU A 2 10.87 -33.06 -23.58
N ILE A 3 10.53 -32.35 -24.66
CA ILE A 3 10.39 -30.89 -24.68
C ILE A 3 9.20 -30.44 -23.82
N LYS A 4 8.10 -31.20 -23.86
CA LYS A 4 6.94 -30.91 -23.04
C LYS A 4 7.25 -31.06 -21.53
N ASN A 5 7.91 -32.16 -21.17
CA ASN A 5 8.33 -32.38 -19.78
C ASN A 5 9.33 -31.34 -19.30
N TRP A 6 10.22 -30.88 -20.16
CA TRP A 6 11.16 -29.80 -19.86
C TRP A 6 10.42 -28.47 -19.63
N LEU A 7 9.48 -28.13 -20.51
CA LEU A 7 8.62 -26.94 -20.35
C LEU A 7 7.78 -27.03 -19.08
N ASP A 8 7.13 -28.16 -18.80
CA ASP A 8 6.32 -28.34 -17.57
C ASP A 8 7.17 -28.22 -16.31
N THR A 9 8.42 -28.72 -16.33
CA THR A 9 9.36 -28.57 -15.20
C THR A 9 9.78 -27.11 -15.03
N MET A 10 10.04 -26.38 -16.11
CA MET A 10 10.35 -24.95 -16.07
C MET A 10 9.18 -24.12 -15.56
N TYR A 11 7.96 -24.43 -15.97
CA TYR A 11 6.73 -23.78 -15.49
C TYR A 11 6.50 -24.01 -13.99
N LEU A 12 6.68 -25.23 -13.51
CA LEU A 12 6.59 -25.57 -12.09
C LEU A 12 7.65 -24.84 -11.26
N ALA A 13 8.88 -24.78 -11.73
CA ALA A 13 9.96 -24.06 -11.07
C ALA A 13 9.67 -22.54 -11.03
N ALA A 14 9.16 -21.97 -12.12
CA ALA A 14 8.78 -20.56 -12.21
C ALA A 14 7.60 -20.20 -11.30
N SER A 15 6.68 -21.13 -11.04
CA SER A 15 5.54 -20.91 -10.16
C SER A 15 5.86 -21.05 -8.66
N GLN A 16 6.94 -21.73 -8.31
CA GLN A 16 7.31 -22.08 -6.93
C GLN A 16 8.47 -21.25 -6.37
N SER A 17 9.31 -20.69 -7.20
CA SER A 17 10.42 -19.83 -6.77
C SER A 17 10.27 -18.43 -7.32
N LYS A 18 10.72 -17.44 -6.54
CA LYS A 18 10.91 -16.07 -7.03
C LYS A 18 11.76 -16.15 -8.30
N LEU A 19 11.12 -16.15 -9.39
CA LEU A 19 11.52 -15.93 -10.75
C LEU A 19 12.96 -15.57 -11.02
N THR A 20 13.69 -16.58 -11.35
CA THR A 20 14.94 -16.48 -12.08
C THR A 20 14.78 -16.88 -13.55
N VAL A 21 13.56 -17.20 -13.98
CA VAL A 21 13.26 -17.60 -15.37
C VAL A 21 12.63 -16.40 -16.07
N GLY A 22 13.21 -15.98 -17.18
CA GLY A 22 12.67 -14.90 -18.00
C GLY A 22 11.25 -15.22 -18.47
N GLY A 23 10.41 -14.18 -18.60
CA GLY A 23 9.04 -14.32 -19.10
C GLY A 23 7.95 -14.45 -18.03
N THR A 24 8.27 -14.31 -16.74
CA THR A 24 7.24 -14.25 -15.70
C THR A 24 7.15 -12.85 -15.09
N VAL A 25 5.94 -12.38 -14.86
CA VAL A 25 5.62 -11.05 -14.34
C VAL A 25 4.68 -11.20 -13.16
N LYS A 26 5.00 -10.53 -12.05
CA LYS A 26 4.06 -10.29 -10.96
C LYS A 26 3.43 -8.92 -11.17
N LEU A 27 2.12 -8.87 -11.30
CA LEU A 27 1.35 -7.63 -11.39
C LEU A 27 0.55 -7.47 -10.10
N VAL A 28 0.77 -6.36 -9.40
CA VAL A 28 -0.03 -5.99 -8.22
C VAL A 28 -0.95 -4.84 -8.59
N ILE A 29 -2.24 -4.98 -8.28
CA ILE A 29 -3.26 -4.01 -8.66
C ILE A 29 -3.96 -3.41 -7.44
N LEU A 30 -4.50 -2.22 -7.64
CA LEU A 30 -5.42 -1.53 -6.74
C LEU A 30 -6.78 -1.40 -7.43
N ASP A 31 -7.82 -1.12 -6.66
CA ASP A 31 -9.09 -0.71 -7.22
C ASP A 31 -9.07 0.77 -7.65
N SER A 32 -10.17 1.25 -8.22
CA SER A 32 -10.30 2.64 -8.67
C SER A 32 -10.28 3.68 -7.55
N THR A 33 -10.41 3.25 -6.30
CA THR A 33 -10.36 4.10 -5.10
C THR A 33 -8.99 4.06 -4.41
N LEU A 34 -8.00 3.40 -5.03
CA LEU A 34 -6.66 3.15 -4.49
C LEU A 34 -6.67 2.29 -3.22
N SER A 35 -7.63 1.39 -3.13
CA SER A 35 -7.80 0.46 -2.02
C SER A 35 -7.52 -0.97 -2.46
N LYS A 36 -7.52 -1.90 -1.50
CA LYS A 36 -7.39 -3.33 -1.78
C LYS A 36 -8.52 -3.78 -2.72
N PRO A 37 -8.20 -4.39 -3.87
CA PRO A 37 -9.20 -4.84 -4.82
C PRO A 37 -9.95 -6.06 -4.29
N SER A 38 -11.19 -6.25 -4.76
CA SER A 38 -11.94 -7.48 -4.50
C SER A 38 -11.30 -8.68 -5.21
N SER A 39 -11.49 -9.88 -4.67
CA SER A 39 -11.03 -11.12 -5.33
C SER A 39 -11.59 -11.27 -6.75
N THR A 40 -12.85 -10.87 -6.95
CA THR A 40 -13.50 -10.88 -8.28
C THR A 40 -12.76 -9.99 -9.28
N LEU A 41 -12.31 -8.80 -8.86
CA LEU A 41 -11.53 -7.91 -9.73
C LEU A 41 -10.17 -8.53 -10.07
N VAL A 42 -9.50 -9.12 -9.09
CA VAL A 42 -8.21 -9.81 -9.30
C VAL A 42 -8.38 -10.98 -10.28
N GLU A 43 -9.41 -11.81 -10.12
CA GLU A 43 -9.71 -12.94 -11.00
C GLU A 43 -10.07 -12.47 -12.42
N LEU A 44 -10.84 -11.40 -12.55
CA LEU A 44 -11.17 -10.81 -13.85
C LEU A 44 -9.92 -10.31 -14.56
N MET A 45 -9.05 -9.59 -13.84
CA MET A 45 -7.78 -9.09 -14.40
C MET A 45 -6.84 -10.25 -14.76
N GLN A 46 -6.74 -11.29 -13.93
CA GLN A 46 -5.97 -12.49 -14.23
C GLN A 46 -6.46 -13.16 -15.52
N THR A 47 -7.79 -13.35 -15.65
CA THR A 47 -8.38 -13.99 -16.84
C THR A 47 -8.18 -13.14 -18.09
N THR A 48 -8.23 -11.82 -17.95
CA THR A 48 -8.06 -10.88 -19.08
C THR A 48 -6.60 -10.80 -19.54
N ILE A 49 -5.65 -10.80 -18.59
CA ILE A 49 -4.23 -10.60 -18.89
C ILE A 49 -3.57 -11.91 -19.29
N ASP A 50 -3.73 -12.94 -18.48
CA ASP A 50 -3.11 -14.26 -18.71
C ASP A 50 -3.99 -15.35 -18.07
N PRO A 51 -4.91 -15.97 -18.83
CA PRO A 51 -5.82 -17.00 -18.32
C PRO A 51 -5.06 -18.14 -17.65
N THR A 52 -5.37 -18.45 -16.41
CA THR A 52 -4.61 -19.42 -15.58
C THR A 52 -4.50 -20.80 -16.23
N GLN A 53 -5.53 -21.25 -16.98
CA GLN A 53 -5.54 -22.56 -17.64
C GLN A 53 -4.59 -22.62 -18.83
N ASN A 54 -4.26 -21.48 -19.41
CA ASN A 54 -3.46 -21.32 -20.61
C ASN A 54 -2.35 -20.29 -20.40
N ALA A 55 -1.79 -20.27 -19.18
CA ALA A 55 -0.80 -19.27 -18.79
C ALA A 55 0.43 -19.30 -19.73
N GLY A 56 0.77 -18.12 -20.24
CA GLY A 56 1.87 -17.95 -21.17
C GLY A 56 1.60 -18.35 -22.61
N GLU A 57 0.38 -18.80 -22.96
CA GLU A 57 0.02 -19.17 -24.35
C GLU A 57 -0.38 -17.95 -25.21
N GLY A 58 -0.44 -16.75 -24.62
CA GLY A 58 -0.81 -15.53 -25.35
C GLY A 58 -2.29 -15.44 -25.71
N LEU A 59 -3.17 -16.14 -24.97
CA LEU A 59 -4.62 -16.08 -25.16
C LEU A 59 -5.29 -14.87 -24.48
N GLY A 60 -4.56 -14.18 -23.60
CA GLY A 60 -4.96 -12.92 -22.99
C GLY A 60 -4.21 -11.74 -23.59
N LEU A 61 -4.05 -10.66 -22.79
CA LEU A 61 -3.28 -9.49 -23.19
C LEU A 61 -1.76 -9.71 -23.05
N ALA A 62 -1.33 -10.68 -22.25
CA ALA A 62 0.07 -11.01 -22.11
C ALA A 62 0.61 -11.66 -23.40
N PRO A 63 1.81 -11.28 -23.87
CA PRO A 63 2.43 -11.90 -25.02
C PRO A 63 2.73 -13.39 -24.77
N ILE A 64 2.74 -14.17 -25.84
CA ILE A 64 3.13 -15.57 -25.78
C ILE A 64 4.53 -15.74 -25.14
N GLY A 65 4.66 -16.71 -24.26
CA GLY A 65 5.91 -16.95 -23.51
C GLY A 65 6.03 -16.10 -22.22
N HIS A 66 5.07 -15.23 -21.92
CA HIS A 66 5.03 -14.44 -20.68
C HIS A 66 3.93 -14.98 -19.76
N VAL A 67 4.34 -15.49 -18.59
CA VAL A 67 3.41 -15.90 -17.54
C VAL A 67 3.19 -14.70 -16.60
N VAL A 68 1.96 -14.22 -16.53
CA VAL A 68 1.60 -13.09 -15.68
C VAL A 68 0.73 -13.57 -14.51
N LYS A 69 1.13 -13.22 -13.28
CA LYS A 69 0.32 -13.47 -12.10
C LYS A 69 -0.15 -12.15 -11.51
N VAL A 70 -1.48 -12.01 -11.39
CA VAL A 70 -2.14 -10.83 -10.84
C VAL A 70 -2.43 -11.04 -9.37
N TYR A 71 -2.07 -10.05 -8.55
CA TYR A 71 -2.33 -10.00 -7.12
C TYR A 71 -3.02 -8.67 -6.78
N GLY A 72 -3.87 -8.68 -5.76
CA GLY A 72 -4.31 -7.43 -5.14
C GLY A 72 -3.25 -6.91 -4.17
N ALA A 73 -3.14 -5.61 -4.04
CA ALA A 73 -2.39 -5.03 -2.92
C ALA A 73 -3.04 -5.43 -1.60
N ASP A 74 -2.22 -5.64 -0.57
CA ASP A 74 -2.69 -5.84 0.80
C ASP A 74 -2.65 -4.52 1.58
N GLU A 75 -3.42 -4.45 2.65
CA GLU A 75 -3.51 -3.28 3.52
C GLU A 75 -2.65 -3.48 4.77
N GLU A 76 -1.86 -2.46 5.11
CA GLU A 76 -1.11 -2.42 6.38
C GLU A 76 -1.67 -1.29 7.26
N VAL A 77 -2.22 -1.68 8.42
CA VAL A 77 -2.86 -0.74 9.33
C VAL A 77 -1.80 0.05 10.11
N ILE A 78 -1.89 1.37 10.04
CA ILE A 78 -0.99 2.30 10.71
C ILE A 78 -1.74 2.99 11.86
N ASN A 79 -1.34 2.68 13.07
CA ASN A 79 -1.81 3.37 14.26
C ASN A 79 -0.89 4.55 14.56
N LEU A 80 -1.49 5.68 14.88
CA LEU A 80 -0.79 6.92 15.20
C LEU A 80 -0.91 7.22 16.70
N ASP A 81 0.20 7.63 17.29
CA ASP A 81 0.26 8.18 18.63
C ASP A 81 1.10 9.46 18.60
N PHE A 82 0.58 10.59 19.10
CA PHE A 82 1.29 11.85 19.09
C PHE A 82 0.80 12.84 20.14
N ALA A 83 1.66 13.80 20.49
CA ALA A 83 1.29 14.97 21.26
C ALA A 83 0.77 16.06 20.32
N VAL A 84 -0.38 16.66 20.64
CA VAL A 84 -1.02 17.72 19.86
C VAL A 84 -1.20 18.98 20.68
N TYR A 85 -0.89 20.11 20.06
CA TYR A 85 -1.10 21.46 20.62
C TYR A 85 -2.20 22.13 19.81
N CYS A 86 -3.37 22.28 20.43
CA CYS A 86 -4.50 22.95 19.81
C CYS A 86 -4.52 24.45 20.15
N ARG A 87 -5.15 25.22 19.26
CA ARG A 87 -5.41 26.65 19.50
C ARG A 87 -6.25 26.83 20.78
N ARG A 88 -5.97 27.87 21.50
CA ARG A 88 -6.76 28.20 22.73
C ARG A 88 -8.27 28.21 22.45
N GLY A 89 -9.00 27.41 23.22
CA GLY A 89 -10.44 27.24 23.07
C GLY A 89 -10.89 26.10 22.18
N LEU A 90 -9.96 25.33 21.58
CA LEU A 90 -10.23 24.09 20.87
C LEU A 90 -9.64 22.90 21.64
N ALA A 91 -10.40 21.82 21.68
CA ALA A 91 -9.97 20.53 22.19
C ALA A 91 -9.63 19.59 21.01
N TRP A 92 -9.01 18.47 21.31
CA TRP A 92 -8.70 17.46 20.28
C TRP A 92 -9.98 16.97 19.59
N GLU A 93 -11.04 16.80 20.32
CA GLU A 93 -12.35 16.34 19.84
C GLU A 93 -12.93 17.24 18.73
N ASP A 94 -12.57 18.53 18.75
CA ASP A 94 -13.04 19.50 17.75
C ASP A 94 -12.29 19.37 16.40
N VAL A 95 -11.10 18.77 16.40
CA VAL A 95 -10.23 18.70 15.22
C VAL A 95 -9.90 17.26 14.77
N CYS A 96 -10.29 16.25 15.56
CA CYS A 96 -9.90 14.87 15.33
C CYS A 96 -10.36 14.31 13.97
N ASP A 97 -11.57 14.62 13.52
CA ASP A 97 -12.07 14.16 12.22
C ASP A 97 -11.30 14.80 11.05
N ALA A 98 -11.00 16.10 11.17
CA ALA A 98 -10.19 16.79 10.18
C ALA A 98 -8.75 16.26 10.15
N ALA A 99 -8.19 15.96 11.32
CA ALA A 99 -6.87 15.35 11.44
C ALA A 99 -6.83 13.95 10.81
N ALA A 100 -7.84 13.12 11.07
CA ALA A 100 -7.98 11.82 10.43
C ALA A 100 -8.11 11.93 8.89
N GLY A 101 -8.84 12.95 8.41
CA GLY A 101 -8.94 13.27 7.00
C GLY A 101 -7.57 13.60 6.39
N ALA A 102 -6.82 14.51 7.00
CA ALA A 102 -5.51 14.93 6.54
C ALA A 102 -4.50 13.76 6.45
N VAL A 103 -4.53 12.85 7.43
CA VAL A 103 -3.68 11.64 7.37
C VAL A 103 -4.11 10.68 6.27
N LYS A 104 -5.42 10.49 6.05
CA LYS A 104 -5.93 9.67 4.95
C LYS A 104 -5.55 10.25 3.59
N ASP A 105 -5.57 11.56 3.44
CA ASP A 105 -5.13 12.23 2.22
C ASP A 105 -3.64 11.98 1.96
N TYR A 106 -2.79 12.08 2.98
CA TYR A 106 -1.37 11.70 2.85
C TYR A 106 -1.19 10.24 2.44
N PHE A 107 -1.92 9.30 3.06
CA PHE A 107 -1.82 7.88 2.69
C PHE A 107 -2.27 7.63 1.26
N ARG A 108 -3.29 8.35 0.81
CA ARG A 108 -3.76 8.30 -0.58
C ARG A 108 -2.71 8.84 -1.56
N GLU A 109 -2.10 9.98 -1.27
CA GLU A 109 -1.00 10.54 -2.07
C GLU A 109 0.19 9.58 -2.15
N LEU A 110 0.56 8.96 -1.01
CA LEU A 110 1.62 7.98 -0.95
C LEU A 110 1.29 6.75 -1.81
N THR A 111 0.05 6.26 -1.76
CA THR A 111 -0.41 5.13 -2.59
C THR A 111 -0.44 5.50 -4.08
N GLN A 112 -0.83 6.74 -4.44
CA GLN A 112 -0.78 7.21 -5.82
C GLN A 112 0.64 7.20 -6.40
N SER A 113 1.64 7.51 -5.59
CA SER A 113 3.05 7.51 -6.00
C SER A 113 3.69 6.12 -6.06
N TRP A 114 2.94 5.06 -5.73
CA TRP A 114 3.51 3.72 -5.64
C TRP A 114 4.08 3.22 -6.97
N ALA A 115 3.40 3.50 -8.08
CA ALA A 115 3.87 3.11 -9.42
C ALA A 115 5.22 3.74 -9.83
N ASP A 116 5.55 4.89 -9.21
CA ASP A 116 6.79 5.63 -9.46
C ASP A 116 7.91 5.25 -8.48
N THR A 117 7.66 4.28 -7.60
CA THR A 117 8.58 3.92 -6.50
C THR A 117 9.13 2.51 -6.72
N ASP A 118 10.43 2.37 -6.75
CA ASP A 118 11.10 1.08 -6.73
C ASP A 118 11.16 0.53 -5.29
N GLY A 119 10.21 -0.33 -4.93
CA GLY A 119 10.21 -0.99 -3.63
C GLY A 119 9.01 -0.67 -2.73
N PRO A 120 9.09 -1.03 -1.45
CA PRO A 120 7.99 -0.83 -0.51
C PRO A 120 7.78 0.65 -0.19
N LEU A 121 6.53 1.03 0.06
CA LEU A 121 6.17 2.37 0.50
C LEU A 121 6.74 2.67 1.89
N ILE A 122 7.08 3.93 2.13
CA ILE A 122 7.61 4.39 3.42
C ILE A 122 6.70 5.48 3.96
N VAL A 123 6.02 5.21 5.06
CA VAL A 123 5.28 6.23 5.81
C VAL A 123 6.28 7.04 6.63
N ARG A 124 6.37 8.35 6.34
CA ARG A 124 7.33 9.23 6.98
C ARG A 124 6.67 10.06 8.08
N VAL A 125 7.23 10.02 9.28
CA VAL A 125 6.75 10.80 10.44
C VAL A 125 6.61 12.27 10.08
N ALA A 126 7.62 12.88 9.48
CA ALA A 126 7.60 14.29 9.10
C ALA A 126 6.47 14.66 8.11
N GLN A 127 6.07 13.73 7.23
CA GLN A 127 4.96 13.95 6.32
C GLN A 127 3.63 13.85 7.04
N VAL A 128 3.47 12.90 7.95
CA VAL A 128 2.28 12.81 8.83
C VAL A 128 2.11 14.10 9.63
N GLU A 129 3.17 14.57 10.28
CA GLU A 129 3.16 15.83 11.04
C GLU A 129 2.83 17.03 10.15
N SER A 130 3.44 17.10 8.95
CA SER A 130 3.16 18.16 7.98
C SER A 130 1.67 18.21 7.59
N HIS A 131 1.03 17.06 7.34
CA HIS A 131 -0.38 17.01 7.01
C HIS A 131 -1.26 17.36 8.20
N LEU A 132 -0.92 16.90 9.40
CA LEU A 132 -1.63 17.29 10.63
C LEU A 132 -1.58 18.80 10.88
N LEU A 133 -0.45 19.45 10.59
CA LEU A 133 -0.29 20.89 10.73
C LEU A 133 -1.09 21.71 9.70
N THR A 134 -1.61 21.11 8.65
CA THR A 134 -2.55 21.78 7.73
C THR A 134 -3.95 21.93 8.31
N VAL A 135 -4.27 21.19 9.37
CA VAL A 135 -5.61 21.20 9.98
C VAL A 135 -5.82 22.49 10.77
N PRO A 136 -6.87 23.27 10.46
CA PRO A 136 -7.16 24.49 11.20
C PRO A 136 -7.43 24.20 12.67
N GLY A 137 -6.66 24.82 13.55
CA GLY A 137 -6.80 24.63 15.00
C GLY A 137 -5.67 23.79 15.61
N ILE A 138 -4.91 23.04 14.85
CA ILE A 138 -3.66 22.42 15.30
C ILE A 138 -2.54 23.44 15.13
N LEU A 139 -1.79 23.68 16.20
CA LEU A 139 -0.67 24.63 16.23
C LEU A 139 0.66 23.91 16.09
N ASP A 140 0.78 22.75 16.74
CA ASP A 140 2.00 21.96 16.73
C ASP A 140 1.69 20.49 16.99
N VAL A 141 2.57 19.62 16.51
CA VAL A 141 2.52 18.17 16.69
C VAL A 141 3.91 17.68 17.04
N GLY A 142 4.02 16.77 17.97
CA GLY A 142 5.30 16.21 18.34
C GLY A 142 5.20 14.81 18.91
N ARG A 143 6.35 14.14 19.09
CA ARG A 143 6.44 12.76 19.57
C ARG A 143 5.57 11.81 18.78
N THR A 144 5.57 11.97 17.45
CA THR A 144 4.74 11.16 16.58
C THR A 144 5.32 9.76 16.43
N ALA A 145 4.54 8.78 16.83
CA ALA A 145 4.87 7.36 16.70
C ALA A 145 3.93 6.68 15.69
N LEU A 146 4.50 5.85 14.83
CA LEU A 146 3.82 4.98 13.88
C LEU A 146 3.92 3.55 14.39
N ASN A 147 2.79 2.91 14.69
CA ASN A 147 2.73 1.58 15.30
C ASN A 147 3.66 1.46 16.53
N GLY A 148 3.68 2.50 17.38
CA GLY A 148 4.45 2.56 18.61
C GLY A 148 5.95 2.86 18.43
N ARG A 149 6.40 3.30 17.24
CA ARG A 149 7.81 3.68 16.96
C ARG A 149 7.90 5.12 16.48
N GLU A 150 8.74 5.93 17.11
CA GLU A 150 9.03 7.31 16.70
C GLU A 150 10.03 7.34 15.52
N SER A 151 9.70 6.62 14.47
CA SER A 151 10.53 6.53 13.26
C SER A 151 9.68 6.26 12.04
N ASN A 152 10.23 6.54 10.86
CA ASN A 152 9.59 6.19 9.60
C ASN A 152 9.30 4.69 9.56
N LEU A 153 8.15 4.34 9.01
CA LEU A 153 7.69 2.97 8.88
C LEU A 153 7.77 2.53 7.42
N THR A 154 8.62 1.55 7.14
CA THR A 154 8.66 0.88 5.83
C THR A 154 7.60 -0.20 5.84
N LEU A 155 6.66 -0.14 4.90
CA LEU A 155 5.60 -1.13 4.78
C LEU A 155 6.15 -2.45 4.25
N THR A 156 5.40 -3.51 4.45
CA THR A 156 5.65 -4.78 3.78
C THR A 156 5.50 -4.59 2.26
N SER A 157 6.26 -5.34 1.47
CA SER A 157 6.13 -5.28 0.00
C SER A 157 4.70 -5.57 -0.44
N ASP A 158 4.23 -4.84 -1.45
CA ASP A 158 2.88 -4.94 -2.01
C ASP A 158 1.75 -4.53 -1.04
N HIS A 159 2.07 -3.80 0.03
CA HIS A 159 1.09 -3.26 0.97
C HIS A 159 0.92 -1.76 0.79
N ILE A 160 -0.31 -1.30 1.03
CA ILE A 160 -0.69 0.11 1.08
C ILE A 160 -1.06 0.51 2.51
N PRO A 161 -0.80 1.76 2.92
CA PRO A 161 -1.12 2.21 4.27
C PRO A 161 -2.62 2.46 4.44
N VAL A 162 -3.17 1.99 5.54
CA VAL A 162 -4.53 2.30 5.96
C VAL A 162 -4.49 2.86 7.39
N LEU A 163 -5.24 3.93 7.61
CA LEU A 163 -5.31 4.55 8.93
C LEU A 163 -6.06 3.65 9.91
N GLY A 164 -5.37 3.27 10.99
CA GLY A 164 -5.93 2.59 12.14
C GLY A 164 -6.45 3.57 13.19
N THR A 165 -6.03 3.37 14.43
CA THR A 165 -6.39 4.24 15.55
C THR A 165 -5.49 5.47 15.61
N ILE A 166 -6.07 6.60 16.03
CA ILE A 166 -5.32 7.80 16.40
C ILE A 166 -5.45 7.99 17.91
N SER A 167 -4.32 7.99 18.59
CA SER A 167 -4.18 8.36 19.99
C SER A 167 -3.47 9.71 20.07
N ALA A 168 -4.20 10.76 20.41
CA ALA A 168 -3.62 12.09 20.54
C ALA A 168 -3.63 12.53 22.01
N HIS A 169 -2.50 13.04 22.46
CA HIS A 169 -2.30 13.52 23.82
C HIS A 169 -2.23 15.05 23.79
N ALA A 170 -3.23 15.70 24.40
CA ALA A 170 -3.21 17.16 24.52
C ALA A 170 -1.99 17.60 25.32
N ALA A 171 -1.15 18.42 24.72
CA ALA A 171 0.03 18.98 25.38
C ALA A 171 -0.14 20.49 25.57
N ALA A 172 0.33 21.01 26.70
CA ALA A 172 0.37 22.45 26.93
C ALA A 172 1.64 23.03 26.32
N ILE A 173 1.51 24.16 25.62
CA ILE A 173 2.65 24.94 25.17
C ILE A 173 3.29 25.53 26.44
N SER A 174 4.51 25.09 26.73
CA SER A 174 5.32 25.62 27.84
C SER A 174 5.94 26.96 27.48
#